data_9896338bc89a6bc4efb608f67e291825
#
_entry.id   9896338bc89a6bc4efb608f67e291825
#
_cell.length_a   1.000
_cell.length_b   1.000
_cell.length_c   1.000
_cell.angle_alpha   90.00
_cell.angle_beta   90.00
_cell.angle_gamma   90.00
#
_symmetry.space_group_name_H-M   'P 1'
#
loop_
_entity.id
_entity.type
_entity.pdbx_description
1 polymer ?
#
loop_
_entity_poly.entity_id
_entity_poly.type
_entity_poly.pdbx_seq_one_letter_code
_entity_poly.pdbx_strand_id
1 'polypeptide(L)'
;MTGWQGERQKVEWGEIERRLETRLPADFKEICEVFGRGAFCGYLELLPVDSAGPRSLLGRWTAMKERWANPRMRARFEPYQVFEQSGLILWGQSVTEASYYWLADASASPETWPIVARTDPLEELHRFDVSTSEFICRVLTDRDFRPFSVASKVKSLYFEPYG
;
A
#
# COMPACT_ATOMS: atom_id res chain seq x y z
N MET A 1 17.82 -2.05 7.32
CA MET A 1 17.15 -0.73 7.45
C MET A 1 17.75 0.26 6.47
N THR A 2 17.00 1.26 6.06
CA THR A 2 17.40 2.20 5.01
C THR A 2 18.37 3.30 5.46
N GLY A 3 18.72 3.37 6.73
CA GLY A 3 19.58 4.43 7.27
C GLY A 3 18.89 5.78 7.47
N TRP A 4 17.59 5.85 7.26
CA TRP A 4 16.82 7.07 7.45
C TRP A 4 16.79 7.50 8.93
N GLN A 5 17.03 8.78 9.19
CA GLN A 5 17.10 9.34 10.55
C GLN A 5 16.23 10.60 10.71
N GLY A 6 15.15 10.70 9.96
CA GLY A 6 14.19 11.81 10.11
C GLY A 6 13.39 11.72 11.41
N GLU A 7 12.73 12.82 11.78
CA GLU A 7 11.80 12.83 12.90
C GLU A 7 10.56 12.01 12.56
N ARG A 8 9.96 11.35 13.56
CA ARG A 8 8.71 10.62 13.38
C ARG A 8 7.60 11.59 13.00
N GLN A 9 6.83 11.20 11.99
CA GLN A 9 5.68 11.97 11.54
C GLN A 9 4.50 11.75 12.47
N LYS A 10 3.74 12.80 12.73
CA LYS A 10 2.49 12.69 13.50
C LYS A 10 1.35 12.49 12.51
N VAL A 11 0.62 11.39 12.67
CA VAL A 11 -0.49 11.02 11.78
C VAL A 11 -1.76 10.85 12.63
N GLU A 12 -2.86 11.39 12.13
CA GLU A 12 -4.17 11.28 12.79
C GLU A 12 -4.84 9.95 12.40
N TRP A 13 -4.28 8.84 12.88
CA TRP A 13 -4.77 7.50 12.57
C TRP A 13 -6.23 7.30 12.96
N GLY A 14 -6.63 7.86 14.10
CA GLY A 14 -8.02 7.75 14.56
C GLY A 14 -9.02 8.26 13.55
N GLU A 15 -8.72 9.36 12.89
CA GLU A 15 -9.60 9.94 11.87
C GLU A 15 -9.66 9.04 10.62
N ILE A 16 -8.51 8.54 10.17
CA ILE A 16 -8.44 7.66 9.01
C ILE A 16 -9.20 6.37 9.28
N GLU A 17 -8.93 5.75 10.42
CA GLU A 17 -9.55 4.47 10.81
C GLU A 17 -11.04 4.62 11.06
N ARG A 18 -11.47 5.76 11.58
CA ARG A 18 -12.89 6.07 11.74
C ARG A 18 -13.61 6.13 10.38
N ARG A 19 -13.00 6.79 9.40
CA ARG A 19 -13.60 6.93 8.08
C ARG A 19 -13.63 5.61 7.30
N LEU A 20 -12.63 4.78 7.48
CA LEU A 20 -12.59 3.43 6.89
C LEU A 20 -13.46 2.44 7.65
N GLU A 21 -13.81 2.75 8.91
CA GLU A 21 -14.51 1.86 9.82
C GLU A 21 -13.71 0.57 10.09
N THR A 22 -12.41 0.68 10.11
CA THR A 22 -11.50 -0.40 10.49
C THR A 22 -10.17 0.15 10.94
N ARG A 23 -9.43 -0.63 11.74
CA ARG A 23 -8.05 -0.31 12.05
C ARG A 23 -7.15 -0.70 10.88
N LEU A 24 -5.98 -0.10 10.81
CA LEU A 24 -4.96 -0.41 9.81
C LEU A 24 -3.82 -1.23 10.42
N PRO A 25 -3.03 -1.95 9.58
CA PRO A 25 -1.91 -2.72 10.09
C PRO A 25 -0.90 -1.87 10.86
N ALA A 26 -0.48 -2.36 12.03
CA ALA A 26 0.42 -1.61 12.91
C ALA A 26 1.78 -1.35 12.28
N ASP A 27 2.32 -2.31 11.52
CA ASP A 27 3.60 -2.15 10.84
C ASP A 27 3.55 -1.05 9.76
N PHE A 28 2.46 -0.96 9.02
CA PHE A 28 2.25 0.13 8.06
C PHE A 28 2.24 1.49 8.76
N LYS A 29 1.52 1.59 9.86
CA LYS A 29 1.44 2.84 10.62
C LYS A 29 2.81 3.27 11.13
N GLU A 30 3.59 2.33 11.64
CA GLU A 30 4.93 2.62 12.11
C GLU A 30 5.86 3.07 10.98
N ILE A 31 5.80 2.40 9.83
CA ILE A 31 6.59 2.80 8.66
C ILE A 31 6.25 4.22 8.22
N CYS A 32 4.97 4.56 8.16
CA CYS A 32 4.54 5.91 7.80
C CYS A 32 5.07 6.96 8.79
N GLU A 33 5.04 6.66 10.09
CA GLU A 33 5.51 7.58 11.13
C GLU A 33 7.03 7.76 11.10
N VAL A 34 7.76 6.68 10.83
CA VAL A 34 9.23 6.72 10.78
C VAL A 34 9.75 7.43 9.53
N PHE A 35 9.19 7.11 8.37
CA PHE A 35 9.74 7.56 7.09
C PHE A 35 9.03 8.77 6.48
N GLY A 36 7.73 8.91 6.70
CA GLY A 36 6.95 9.98 6.08
C GLY A 36 6.78 9.77 4.58
N ARG A 37 6.65 10.86 3.85
CA ARG A 37 6.48 10.82 2.38
C ARG A 37 7.80 10.59 1.69
N GLY A 38 7.80 9.68 0.73
CA GLY A 38 8.98 9.39 -0.07
C GLY A 38 8.89 8.02 -0.71
N ALA A 39 10.03 7.55 -1.21
CA ALA A 39 10.12 6.27 -1.90
C ALA A 39 11.26 5.42 -1.37
N PHE A 40 10.97 4.17 -1.06
CA PHE A 40 12.00 3.18 -0.73
C PHE A 40 12.79 2.83 -2.00
N CYS A 41 14.08 3.04 -1.94
CA CYS A 41 15.00 2.84 -3.09
C CYS A 41 14.57 3.60 -4.34
N GLY A 42 13.91 4.75 -4.17
CA GLY A 42 13.39 5.53 -5.29
C GLY A 42 12.32 4.82 -6.10
N TYR A 43 11.75 3.75 -5.58
CA TYR A 43 10.85 2.88 -6.35
C TYR A 43 9.47 2.69 -5.71
N LEU A 44 9.40 2.25 -4.46
CA LEU A 44 8.15 1.92 -3.78
C LEU A 44 7.69 3.07 -2.89
N GLU A 45 6.50 3.58 -3.15
CA GLU A 45 5.90 4.68 -2.42
C GLU A 45 4.72 4.21 -1.57
N LEU A 46 4.63 4.70 -0.34
CA LEU A 46 3.40 4.57 0.44
C LEU A 46 2.47 5.72 0.10
N LEU A 47 1.17 5.47 0.07
CA LEU A 47 0.20 6.55 -0.13
C LEU A 47 0.25 7.51 1.07
N PRO A 48 0.15 8.83 0.82
CA PRO A 48 0.12 9.80 1.91
C PRO A 48 -1.03 9.56 2.88
N VAL A 49 -0.75 9.70 4.16
CA VAL A 49 -1.74 9.56 5.25
C VAL A 49 -1.84 10.83 6.09
N ASP A 50 -1.00 11.82 5.82
CA ASP A 50 -0.95 13.10 6.52
C ASP A 50 -1.83 14.17 5.87
N SER A 51 -2.62 13.80 4.87
CA SER A 51 -3.55 14.70 4.19
C SER A 51 -4.80 13.93 3.78
N ALA A 52 -5.86 14.66 3.45
CA ALA A 52 -7.11 14.11 2.94
C ALA A 52 -7.30 14.34 1.45
N GLY A 53 -6.23 14.74 0.74
CA GLY A 53 -6.28 15.04 -0.68
C GLY A 53 -6.55 13.81 -1.56
N PRO A 54 -6.76 14.02 -2.88
CA PRO A 54 -7.14 12.92 -3.78
C PRO A 54 -6.07 11.84 -3.95
N ARG A 55 -4.81 12.15 -3.63
CA ARG A 55 -3.71 11.19 -3.72
C ARG A 55 -3.45 10.44 -2.42
N SER A 56 -4.13 10.82 -1.33
CA SER A 56 -3.99 10.15 -0.04
C SER A 56 -4.64 8.78 -0.05
N LEU A 57 -4.33 7.97 0.96
CA LEU A 57 -4.95 6.66 1.13
C LEU A 57 -6.48 6.77 1.14
N LEU A 58 -7.04 7.69 1.92
CA LEU A 58 -8.49 7.93 1.96
C LEU A 58 -9.04 8.43 0.64
N GLY A 59 -8.32 9.35 -0.01
CA GLY A 59 -8.75 9.91 -1.30
C GLY A 59 -8.78 8.86 -2.40
N ARG A 60 -7.79 7.98 -2.43
CA ARG A 60 -7.75 6.89 -3.42
C ARG A 60 -8.84 5.85 -3.18
N TRP A 61 -9.09 5.51 -1.92
CA TRP A 61 -10.19 4.62 -1.55
C TRP A 61 -11.55 5.20 -1.95
N THR A 62 -11.79 6.47 -1.62
CA THR A 62 -13.03 7.17 -1.97
C THR A 62 -13.24 7.18 -3.49
N ALA A 63 -12.20 7.51 -4.26
CA ALA A 63 -12.26 7.52 -5.72
C ALA A 63 -12.58 6.13 -6.29
N MET A 64 -11.99 5.09 -5.73
CA MET A 64 -12.24 3.71 -6.15
C MET A 64 -13.70 3.32 -5.89
N LYS A 65 -14.24 3.69 -4.73
CA LYS A 65 -15.66 3.45 -4.40
C LYS A 65 -16.59 4.15 -5.38
N GLU A 66 -16.32 5.40 -5.69
CA GLU A 66 -17.13 6.18 -6.64
C GLU A 66 -17.15 5.56 -8.04
N ARG A 67 -16.02 5.01 -8.47
CA ARG A 67 -15.88 4.36 -9.78
C ARG A 67 -16.42 2.94 -9.80
N TRP A 68 -16.70 2.37 -8.64
CA TRP A 68 -17.09 0.94 -8.54
C TRP A 68 -18.44 0.62 -9.19
N ALA A 69 -19.26 1.63 -9.47
CA ALA A 69 -20.49 1.48 -10.22
C ALA A 69 -20.25 1.06 -11.69
N ASN A 70 -19.05 1.33 -12.23
CA ASN A 70 -18.69 1.01 -13.60
C ASN A 70 -18.30 -0.46 -13.72
N PRO A 71 -19.05 -1.29 -14.50
CA PRO A 71 -18.74 -2.71 -14.64
C PRO A 71 -17.36 -2.99 -15.25
N ARG A 72 -16.86 -2.11 -16.11
CA ARG A 72 -15.53 -2.27 -16.72
C ARG A 72 -14.44 -2.12 -15.68
N MET A 73 -14.65 -1.23 -14.73
CA MET A 73 -13.70 -1.07 -13.62
C MET A 73 -13.73 -2.31 -12.73
N ARG A 74 -14.92 -2.76 -12.32
CA ARG A 74 -15.04 -3.94 -11.47
C ARG A 74 -14.38 -5.16 -12.09
N ALA A 75 -14.52 -5.34 -13.40
CA ALA A 75 -13.93 -6.47 -14.10
C ALA A 75 -12.40 -6.52 -13.97
N ARG A 76 -11.75 -5.36 -13.86
CA ARG A 76 -10.27 -5.28 -13.69
C ARG A 76 -9.79 -5.72 -12.33
N PHE A 77 -10.70 -5.87 -11.36
CA PHE A 77 -10.36 -6.25 -9.98
C PHE A 77 -10.86 -7.64 -9.60
N GLU A 78 -11.59 -8.32 -10.49
CA GLU A 78 -12.09 -9.67 -10.18
C GLU A 78 -10.96 -10.60 -9.72
N PRO A 79 -11.20 -11.47 -8.72
CA PRO A 79 -12.46 -11.72 -8.00
C PRO A 79 -12.69 -10.80 -6.79
N TYR A 80 -11.94 -9.72 -6.65
CA TYR A 80 -11.97 -8.83 -5.50
C TYR A 80 -12.95 -7.66 -5.70
N GLN A 81 -13.28 -7.00 -4.61
CA GLN A 81 -14.12 -5.82 -4.60
C GLN A 81 -13.44 -4.70 -3.82
N VAL A 82 -13.91 -3.46 -3.97
CA VAL A 82 -13.44 -2.35 -3.15
C VAL A 82 -13.88 -2.56 -1.70
N PHE A 83 -13.05 -2.13 -0.75
CA PHE A 83 -13.35 -2.31 0.67
C PHE A 83 -14.60 -1.54 1.10
N GLU A 84 -15.55 -2.27 1.69
CA GLU A 84 -16.71 -1.77 2.40
C GLU A 84 -17.04 -2.80 3.49
N GLN A 85 -16.22 -2.95 4.50
CA GLN A 85 -16.16 -4.01 5.52
C GLN A 85 -15.22 -5.15 5.13
N SER A 86 -15.14 -5.52 3.85
CA SER A 86 -14.10 -6.41 3.31
C SER A 86 -13.78 -5.98 1.88
N GLY A 87 -12.56 -6.24 1.42
CA GLY A 87 -12.12 -5.92 0.08
C GLY A 87 -10.80 -5.19 0.03
N LEU A 88 -10.52 -4.57 -1.12
CA LEU A 88 -9.22 -3.97 -1.40
C LEU A 88 -9.12 -2.53 -0.90
N ILE A 89 -8.02 -2.23 -0.21
CA ILE A 89 -7.61 -0.87 0.13
C ILE A 89 -6.20 -0.67 -0.45
N LEU A 90 -6.04 0.29 -1.34
CA LEU A 90 -4.74 0.65 -1.90
C LEU A 90 -3.91 1.34 -0.82
N TRP A 91 -2.69 0.83 -0.57
CA TRP A 91 -1.78 1.42 0.43
C TRP A 91 -0.45 1.89 -0.15
N GLY A 92 -0.08 1.40 -1.31
CA GLY A 92 1.21 1.73 -1.90
C GLY A 92 1.19 1.55 -3.41
N GLN A 93 2.24 2.06 -4.03
CA GLN A 93 2.42 2.00 -5.48
C GLN A 93 3.89 2.10 -5.80
N SER A 94 4.26 1.75 -7.03
CA SER A 94 5.61 1.99 -7.51
C SER A 94 5.63 3.17 -8.47
N VAL A 95 6.83 3.66 -8.74
CA VAL A 95 7.03 4.71 -9.75
C VAL A 95 6.80 4.19 -11.17
N THR A 96 6.62 2.87 -11.34
CA THR A 96 6.42 2.21 -12.64
C THR A 96 5.04 1.59 -12.84
N GLU A 97 4.03 2.06 -12.13
CA GLU A 97 2.63 1.66 -12.28
C GLU A 97 2.17 0.42 -11.48
N ALA A 98 3.02 -0.20 -10.68
CA ALA A 98 2.56 -1.26 -9.78
C ALA A 98 1.65 -0.68 -8.70
N SER A 99 0.67 -1.46 -8.28
CA SER A 99 -0.27 -1.09 -7.22
C SER A 99 -0.30 -2.18 -6.15
N TYR A 100 -0.31 -1.75 -4.89
CA TYR A 100 -0.26 -2.65 -3.73
C TYR A 100 -1.47 -2.39 -2.84
N TYR A 101 -2.26 -3.44 -2.61
CA TYR A 101 -3.49 -3.39 -1.84
C TYR A 101 -3.40 -4.30 -0.63
N TRP A 102 -4.16 -3.99 0.42
CA TRP A 102 -4.54 -4.99 1.42
C TRP A 102 -5.85 -5.63 0.98
N LEU A 103 -5.97 -6.94 1.17
CA LEU A 103 -7.25 -7.60 1.15
C LEU A 103 -7.79 -7.50 2.58
N ALA A 104 -8.43 -6.39 2.87
CA ALA A 104 -8.86 -6.01 4.20
C ALA A 104 -10.17 -6.69 4.59
N ASP A 105 -10.32 -6.93 5.90
CA ASP A 105 -11.55 -7.46 6.48
C ASP A 105 -11.72 -6.82 7.86
N ALA A 106 -12.74 -6.00 8.02
CA ALA A 106 -12.99 -5.28 9.27
C ALA A 106 -13.27 -6.22 10.45
N SER A 107 -13.67 -7.47 10.19
CA SER A 107 -13.91 -8.45 11.24
C SER A 107 -12.66 -9.24 11.65
N ALA A 108 -11.54 -9.05 10.95
CA ALA A 108 -10.28 -9.73 11.21
C ALA A 108 -9.23 -8.72 11.70
N SER A 109 -8.19 -9.23 12.38
CA SER A 109 -7.07 -8.38 12.76
C SER A 109 -6.35 -7.87 11.53
N PRO A 110 -6.06 -6.55 11.43
CA PRO A 110 -5.36 -5.99 10.28
C PRO A 110 -4.00 -6.63 10.00
N GLU A 111 -3.35 -7.16 11.03
CA GLU A 111 -2.06 -7.84 10.90
C GLU A 111 -2.15 -9.16 10.12
N THR A 112 -3.38 -9.69 9.94
CA THR A 112 -3.62 -10.93 9.19
C THR A 112 -4.05 -10.69 7.75
N TRP A 113 -4.23 -9.43 7.34
CA TRP A 113 -4.69 -9.12 5.98
C TRP A 113 -3.62 -9.50 4.95
N PRO A 114 -4.00 -10.28 3.91
CA PRO A 114 -3.08 -10.53 2.80
C PRO A 114 -2.81 -9.27 1.99
N ILE A 115 -1.71 -9.31 1.25
CA ILE A 115 -1.40 -8.30 0.24
C ILE A 115 -1.92 -8.80 -1.11
N VAL A 116 -2.53 -7.91 -1.88
CA VAL A 116 -2.91 -8.16 -3.27
C VAL A 116 -2.23 -7.10 -4.11
N ALA A 117 -1.53 -7.50 -5.15
CA ALA A 117 -0.73 -6.57 -5.94
C ALA A 117 -0.73 -6.94 -7.42
N ARG A 118 -0.49 -5.94 -8.26
CA ARG A 118 -0.26 -6.14 -9.69
C ARG A 118 0.79 -5.15 -10.19
N THR A 119 1.48 -5.52 -11.26
CA THR A 119 2.58 -4.71 -11.80
C THR A 119 2.09 -3.57 -12.68
N ASP A 120 0.85 -3.64 -13.15
CA ASP A 120 0.27 -2.71 -14.10
C ASP A 120 -1.26 -2.83 -14.03
N PRO A 121 -2.03 -1.75 -14.29
CA PRO A 121 -3.50 -1.81 -14.21
C PRO A 121 -4.17 -2.84 -15.11
N LEU A 122 -3.46 -3.33 -16.14
CA LEU A 122 -4.00 -4.33 -17.07
C LEU A 122 -3.53 -5.75 -16.77
N GLU A 123 -2.61 -5.91 -15.82
CA GLU A 123 -2.07 -7.21 -15.44
C GLU A 123 -2.93 -7.85 -14.33
N GLU A 124 -2.74 -9.16 -14.14
CA GLU A 124 -3.48 -9.90 -13.11
C GLU A 124 -3.05 -9.51 -11.71
N LEU A 125 -3.97 -9.70 -10.77
CA LEU A 125 -3.73 -9.48 -9.36
C LEU A 125 -3.15 -10.74 -8.74
N HIS A 126 -2.09 -10.57 -7.93
CA HIS A 126 -1.42 -11.64 -7.19
C HIS A 126 -1.67 -11.47 -5.70
N ARG A 127 -1.90 -12.57 -4.99
CA ARG A 127 -2.12 -12.56 -3.55
C ARG A 127 -0.91 -13.12 -2.82
N PHE A 128 -0.51 -12.47 -1.73
CA PHE A 128 0.59 -12.89 -0.87
C PHE A 128 0.14 -12.85 0.59
N ASP A 129 0.31 -13.96 1.29
CA ASP A 129 -0.05 -14.04 2.72
C ASP A 129 1.14 -13.59 3.57
N VAL A 130 1.48 -12.32 3.44
CA VAL A 130 2.60 -11.68 4.15
C VAL A 130 2.15 -10.33 4.70
N SER A 131 2.89 -9.81 5.68
CA SER A 131 2.65 -8.46 6.22
C SER A 131 3.08 -7.38 5.24
N THR A 132 2.67 -6.15 5.49
CA THR A 132 3.07 -4.99 4.68
C THR A 132 4.59 -4.83 4.68
N SER A 133 5.21 -4.89 5.85
CA SER A 133 6.67 -4.74 5.98
C SER A 133 7.42 -5.88 5.29
N GLU A 134 6.93 -7.11 5.38
CA GLU A 134 7.57 -8.24 4.68
C GLU A 134 7.44 -8.08 3.17
N PHE A 135 6.28 -7.65 2.68
CA PHE A 135 6.09 -7.40 1.25
C PHE A 135 7.08 -6.36 0.73
N ILE A 136 7.18 -5.23 1.43
CA ILE A 136 8.13 -4.18 1.04
C ILE A 136 9.56 -4.73 1.03
N CYS A 137 9.94 -5.46 2.06
CA CYS A 137 11.27 -6.06 2.15
C CYS A 137 11.54 -6.99 0.97
N ARG A 138 10.60 -7.86 0.62
CA ARG A 138 10.76 -8.80 -0.49
C ARG A 138 10.87 -8.10 -1.84
N VAL A 139 10.07 -7.05 -2.08
CA VAL A 139 10.17 -6.27 -3.31
C VAL A 139 11.59 -5.72 -3.49
N LEU A 140 12.18 -5.25 -2.40
CA LEU A 140 13.47 -4.57 -2.44
C LEU A 140 14.68 -5.51 -2.36
N THR A 141 14.54 -6.69 -1.77
CA THR A 141 15.68 -7.55 -1.43
C THR A 141 15.63 -8.99 -1.94
N ASP A 142 14.45 -9.49 -2.30
CA ASP A 142 14.28 -10.88 -2.72
C ASP A 142 14.21 -10.99 -4.25
N ARG A 143 15.29 -11.45 -4.88
CA ARG A 143 15.38 -11.60 -6.33
C ARG A 143 14.35 -12.56 -6.92
N ASP A 144 13.85 -13.47 -6.11
CA ASP A 144 12.88 -14.47 -6.55
C ASP A 144 11.42 -14.03 -6.36
N PHE A 145 11.20 -12.84 -5.79
CA PHE A 145 9.86 -12.32 -5.55
C PHE A 145 9.26 -11.70 -6.83
N ARG A 146 8.97 -12.56 -7.78
CA ARG A 146 8.46 -12.13 -9.09
C ARG A 146 6.93 -12.04 -9.11
N PRO A 147 6.37 -11.13 -9.91
CA PRO A 147 7.05 -10.18 -10.82
C PRO A 147 7.41 -8.84 -10.17
N PHE A 148 7.34 -8.73 -8.83
CA PHE A 148 7.42 -7.45 -8.11
C PHE A 148 8.83 -7.03 -7.72
N SER A 149 9.77 -7.96 -7.67
CA SER A 149 11.11 -7.69 -7.17
C SER A 149 11.90 -6.72 -8.03
N VAL A 150 12.54 -5.75 -7.37
CA VAL A 150 13.54 -4.87 -7.99
C VAL A 150 14.92 -5.09 -7.36
N ALA A 151 15.09 -6.19 -6.63
CA ALA A 151 16.32 -6.51 -5.90
C ALA A 151 17.56 -6.51 -6.79
N SER A 152 17.45 -6.95 -8.03
CA SER A 152 18.57 -6.96 -8.98
C SER A 152 19.06 -5.56 -9.35
N LYS A 153 18.24 -4.53 -9.14
CA LYS A 153 18.55 -3.13 -9.43
C LYS A 153 18.94 -2.34 -8.19
N VAL A 154 18.71 -2.91 -7.01
CA VAL A 154 18.97 -2.24 -5.73
C VAL A 154 20.40 -2.56 -5.28
N LYS A 155 21.26 -1.54 -5.21
CA LYS A 155 22.64 -1.70 -4.76
C LYS A 155 22.76 -1.60 -3.24
N SER A 156 21.96 -0.73 -2.64
CA SER A 156 21.87 -0.55 -1.19
C SER A 156 20.48 -0.04 -0.86
N LEU A 157 20.01 -0.36 0.36
CA LEU A 157 18.71 0.11 0.82
C LEU A 157 18.80 1.57 1.25
N TYR A 158 17.88 2.38 0.76
CA TYR A 158 17.76 3.78 1.15
C TYR A 158 16.32 4.23 1.04
N PHE A 159 16.03 5.37 1.65
CA PHE A 159 14.73 6.03 1.53
C PHE A 159 14.96 7.43 0.97
N GLU A 160 14.21 7.79 -0.07
CA GLU A 160 14.26 9.11 -0.70
C GLU A 160 13.05 9.91 -0.23
N PRO A 161 13.22 10.88 0.68
CA PRO A 161 12.10 11.68 1.15
C PRO A 161 11.67 12.68 0.10
N TYR A 162 10.35 12.97 0.06
CA TYR A 162 9.78 14.00 -0.79
C TYR A 162 9.71 15.31 0.00
N GLY A 163 10.10 16.37 -0.64
CA GLY A 163 10.07 17.69 -0.05
C GLY A 163 8.68 18.33 0.08
#